data_2017bf437ccb1db9656ebc8aad831bd2
#
_entry.id   2017bf437ccb1db9656ebc8aad831bd2
#
_cell.length_a   1.000
_cell.length_b   1.000
_cell.length_c   1.000
_cell.angle_alpha   90.00
_cell.angle_beta   90.00
_cell.angle_gamma   90.00
#
_symmetry.space_group_name_H-M   'P 1'
#
loop_
_entity.id
_entity.type
_entity.pdbx_description
1 polymer ?
#
loop_
_entity_poly.entity_id
_entity_poly.type
_entity_poly.pdbx_seq_one_letter_code
_entity_poly.pdbx_strand_id
1 'polypeptide(L)'
;MMNGIVIRYVCLLILSLLLQTWNYLIRLSQELQLVSVLPRRFTDVGELFTSLGFFPFMQRDIIQGEMSPDDIRTSGMYDVGNSTTMPFNYGGLLVFNTKTLTIQTGVDLQGKTICIRVSWNNGPWSSWNNFTFNQQSI
;
A
#
# COMPACT_ATOMS: atom_id res chain seq x y z
N MET A 1 52.74 -46.04 -5.98
CA MET A 1 51.32 -46.46 -5.86
C MET A 1 50.66 -45.70 -4.72
N MET A 2 49.73 -44.88 -5.00
CA MET A 2 48.94 -44.20 -3.96
C MET A 2 48.09 -45.26 -3.24
N ASN A 3 48.16 -45.30 -1.91
CA ASN A 3 47.40 -46.23 -1.08
C ASN A 3 45.88 -46.01 -1.30
N GLY A 4 45.13 -47.11 -1.47
CA GLY A 4 43.69 -47.06 -1.68
C GLY A 4 42.90 -46.27 -0.64
N ILE A 5 43.49 -46.05 0.55
CA ILE A 5 42.95 -45.20 1.62
C ILE A 5 43.01 -43.71 1.21
N VAL A 6 44.12 -43.25 0.62
CA VAL A 6 44.29 -41.85 0.18
C VAL A 6 43.29 -41.50 -0.94
N ILE A 7 43.09 -42.42 -1.87
CA ILE A 7 42.13 -42.25 -2.96
C ILE A 7 40.70 -42.10 -2.40
N ARG A 8 40.32 -42.90 -1.41
CA ARG A 8 39.00 -42.80 -0.75
C ARG A 8 38.80 -41.45 -0.05
N TYR A 9 39.81 -40.95 0.67
CA TYR A 9 39.74 -39.63 1.33
C TYR A 9 39.63 -38.48 0.30
N VAL A 10 40.40 -38.55 -0.78
CA VAL A 10 40.33 -37.53 -1.83
C VAL A 10 38.95 -37.54 -2.53
N CYS A 11 38.37 -38.72 -2.81
CA CYS A 11 37.06 -38.84 -3.35
C CYS A 11 35.97 -38.26 -2.43
N LEU A 12 36.06 -38.55 -1.10
CA LEU A 12 35.14 -38.00 -0.10
C LEU A 12 35.23 -36.48 0.01
N LEU A 13 36.43 -35.90 -0.03
CA LEU A 13 36.65 -34.44 -0.05
C LEU A 13 36.07 -33.80 -1.28
N ILE A 14 36.27 -34.36 -2.46
CA ILE A 14 35.70 -33.86 -3.72
C ILE A 14 34.17 -33.92 -3.68
N LEU A 15 33.61 -35.05 -3.16
CA LEU A 15 32.15 -35.19 -3.04
C LEU A 15 31.56 -34.15 -2.08
N SER A 16 32.23 -33.88 -0.96
CA SER A 16 31.82 -32.88 0.02
C SER A 16 31.82 -31.46 -0.60
N LEU A 17 32.90 -31.12 -1.33
CA LEU A 17 33.00 -29.84 -2.03
C LEU A 17 31.93 -29.66 -3.11
N LEU A 18 31.63 -30.72 -3.88
CA LEU A 18 30.57 -30.71 -4.87
C LEU A 18 29.18 -30.54 -4.25
N LEU A 19 28.92 -31.16 -3.11
CA LEU A 19 27.68 -30.98 -2.35
C LEU A 19 27.52 -29.54 -1.82
N GLN A 20 28.60 -28.95 -1.31
CA GLN A 20 28.59 -27.56 -0.85
C GLN A 20 28.31 -26.57 -1.99
N THR A 21 28.98 -26.74 -3.13
CA THR A 21 28.76 -25.90 -4.32
C THR A 21 27.35 -26.07 -4.87
N TRP A 22 26.80 -27.27 -4.86
CA TRP A 22 25.43 -27.54 -5.27
C TRP A 22 24.39 -26.84 -4.38
N ASN A 23 24.57 -26.93 -3.06
CA ASN A 23 23.72 -26.23 -2.10
C ASN A 23 23.79 -24.70 -2.26
N TYR A 24 24.98 -24.17 -2.54
CA TYR A 24 25.15 -22.74 -2.82
C TYR A 24 24.42 -22.31 -4.11
N LEU A 25 24.51 -23.10 -5.18
CA LEU A 25 23.80 -22.86 -6.43
C LEU A 25 22.29 -22.91 -6.26
N ILE A 26 21.78 -23.85 -5.46
CA ILE A 26 20.34 -23.91 -5.16
C ILE A 26 19.88 -22.67 -4.41
N ARG A 27 20.62 -22.19 -3.41
CA ARG A 27 20.29 -20.94 -2.70
C ARG A 27 20.30 -19.73 -3.64
N LEU A 28 21.33 -19.58 -4.47
CA LEU A 28 21.40 -18.53 -5.49
C LEU A 28 20.21 -18.57 -6.45
N SER A 29 19.83 -19.76 -6.90
CA SER A 29 18.67 -19.89 -7.80
C SER A 29 17.35 -19.52 -7.11
N GLN A 30 17.19 -19.79 -5.82
CA GLN A 30 16.03 -19.39 -5.03
C GLN A 30 16.00 -17.88 -4.81
N GLU A 31 17.15 -17.24 -4.52
CA GLU A 31 17.25 -15.79 -4.41
C GLU A 31 17.00 -15.09 -5.76
N LEU A 32 17.52 -15.64 -6.86
CA LEU A 32 17.24 -15.14 -8.21
C LEU A 32 15.76 -15.29 -8.60
N GLN A 33 15.10 -16.37 -8.17
CA GLN A 33 13.66 -16.54 -8.37
C GLN A 33 12.85 -15.52 -7.57
N LEU A 34 13.26 -15.20 -6.35
CA LEU A 34 12.64 -14.13 -5.55
C LEU A 34 12.75 -12.77 -6.26
N VAL A 35 13.93 -12.46 -6.78
CA VAL A 35 14.17 -11.21 -7.54
C VAL A 35 13.39 -11.19 -8.86
N SER A 36 13.19 -12.34 -9.52
CA SER A 36 12.42 -12.43 -10.77
C SER A 36 10.91 -12.41 -10.56
N VAL A 37 10.43 -12.73 -9.37
CA VAL A 37 9.01 -12.69 -9.01
C VAL A 37 8.57 -11.28 -8.61
N LEU A 38 9.46 -10.46 -8.02
CA LEU A 38 9.18 -9.08 -7.67
C LEU A 38 8.72 -8.21 -8.86
N PRO A 39 9.40 -8.22 -10.04
CA PRO A 39 8.98 -7.42 -11.19
C PRO A 39 7.68 -7.93 -11.86
N ARG A 40 7.31 -9.19 -11.66
CA ARG A 40 6.07 -9.76 -12.24
C ARG A 40 4.83 -9.48 -11.40
N ARG A 41 5.03 -9.11 -10.14
CA ARG A 41 3.93 -8.88 -9.20
C ARG A 41 3.56 -7.40 -9.08
N PHE A 42 4.48 -6.51 -9.44
CA PHE A 42 4.29 -5.06 -9.39
C PHE A 42 4.70 -4.47 -10.72
N THR A 43 3.75 -3.90 -11.44
CA THR A 43 3.98 -3.28 -12.75
C THR A 43 4.73 -1.97 -12.63
N ASP A 44 4.72 -1.37 -11.45
CA ASP A 44 5.52 -0.20 -11.12
C ASP A 44 5.82 -0.11 -9.61
N VAL A 45 6.68 0.85 -9.26
CA VAL A 45 7.04 1.14 -7.87
C VAL A 45 5.85 1.65 -7.07
N GLY A 46 4.91 2.34 -7.72
CA GLY A 46 3.68 2.83 -7.11
C GLY A 46 2.78 1.70 -6.61
N GLU A 47 2.61 0.63 -7.39
CA GLU A 47 1.86 -0.57 -6.96
C GLU A 47 2.54 -1.24 -5.75
N LEU A 48 3.87 -1.31 -5.74
CA LEU A 48 4.62 -1.86 -4.61
C LEU A 48 4.34 -1.05 -3.33
N PHE A 49 4.47 0.25 -3.39
CA PHE A 49 4.23 1.12 -2.24
C PHE A 49 2.77 1.10 -1.80
N THR A 50 1.82 1.01 -2.74
CA THR A 50 0.39 0.87 -2.44
C THR A 50 0.11 -0.43 -1.68
N SER A 51 0.67 -1.54 -2.14
CA SER A 51 0.48 -2.86 -1.50
C SER A 51 1.12 -2.94 -0.12
N LEU A 52 2.22 -2.23 0.11
CA LEU A 52 2.89 -2.15 1.40
C LEU A 52 2.25 -1.17 2.38
N GLY A 53 1.29 -0.34 1.92
CA GLY A 53 0.59 0.61 2.77
C GLY A 53 1.45 1.76 3.33
N PHE A 54 2.64 1.98 2.78
CA PHE A 54 3.59 2.97 3.29
C PHE A 54 3.25 4.42 2.96
N PHE A 55 2.29 4.66 2.05
CA PHE A 55 1.91 6.01 1.64
C PHE A 55 0.45 6.32 1.95
N PRO A 56 0.17 6.95 3.10
CA PRO A 56 -1.19 7.35 3.45
C PRO A 56 -1.77 8.42 2.52
N PHE A 57 -0.93 9.12 1.77
CA PHE A 57 -1.34 10.20 0.85
C PHE A 57 -1.35 9.78 -0.61
N MET A 58 -1.36 8.49 -0.93
CA MET A 58 -1.49 8.05 -2.31
C MET A 58 -2.87 8.39 -2.86
N GLN A 59 -2.87 8.83 -4.11
CA GLN A 59 -4.12 8.96 -4.86
C GLN A 59 -4.78 7.59 -5.00
N ARG A 60 -6.05 7.54 -4.67
CA ARG A 60 -6.89 6.35 -4.74
C ARG A 60 -7.91 6.51 -5.85
N ASP A 61 -9.07 6.04 -5.63
CA ASP A 61 -10.19 6.03 -6.55
C ASP A 61 -11.00 7.34 -6.50
N ILE A 62 -11.98 7.47 -7.38
CA ILE A 62 -12.92 8.59 -7.41
C ILE A 62 -14.23 8.20 -6.72
N ILE A 63 -14.73 9.09 -5.88
CA ILE A 63 -16.04 8.98 -5.25
C ILE A 63 -17.05 9.68 -6.14
N GLN A 64 -17.99 8.95 -6.70
CA GLN A 64 -18.99 9.49 -7.61
C GLN A 64 -20.37 8.88 -7.42
N GLY A 65 -21.39 9.63 -7.84
CA GLY A 65 -22.79 9.21 -7.73
C GLY A 65 -23.20 8.89 -6.29
N GLU A 66 -23.79 7.72 -6.09
CA GLU A 66 -24.28 7.23 -4.81
C GLU A 66 -23.25 6.46 -3.99
N MET A 67 -21.97 6.44 -4.41
CA MET A 67 -20.91 5.78 -3.65
C MET A 67 -20.83 6.37 -2.25
N SER A 68 -20.98 5.51 -1.24
CA SER A 68 -20.97 5.95 0.16
C SER A 68 -19.54 6.23 0.64
N PRO A 69 -19.26 7.41 1.18
CA PRO A 69 -17.99 7.65 1.84
C PRO A 69 -17.81 6.85 3.13
N ASP A 70 -18.87 6.20 3.64
CA ASP A 70 -18.82 5.39 4.86
C ASP A 70 -17.97 4.13 4.68
N ASP A 71 -17.90 3.61 3.44
CA ASP A 71 -17.13 2.43 3.09
C ASP A 71 -15.66 2.73 2.86
N ILE A 72 -15.30 4.01 2.76
CA ILE A 72 -13.94 4.45 2.46
C ILE A 72 -13.15 4.59 3.74
N ARG A 73 -12.38 3.54 4.08
CA ARG A 73 -11.57 3.50 5.29
C ARG A 73 -10.07 3.36 5.03
N THR A 74 -9.67 3.14 3.79
CA THR A 74 -8.26 3.05 3.41
C THR A 74 -7.64 4.43 3.34
N SER A 75 -6.49 4.62 3.99
CA SER A 75 -5.75 5.88 3.92
C SER A 75 -5.39 6.25 2.50
N GLY A 76 -5.56 7.52 2.16
CA GLY A 76 -5.26 8.04 0.82
C GLY A 76 -6.02 9.31 0.48
N MET A 77 -5.78 9.80 -0.71
CA MET A 77 -6.48 10.91 -1.33
C MET A 77 -7.45 10.37 -2.38
N TYR A 78 -8.68 10.84 -2.33
CA TYR A 78 -9.76 10.44 -3.24
C TYR A 78 -10.29 11.68 -3.93
N ASP A 79 -10.47 11.61 -5.24
CA ASP A 79 -11.22 12.62 -5.96
C ASP A 79 -12.72 12.46 -5.65
N VAL A 80 -13.45 13.57 -5.60
CA VAL A 80 -14.91 13.58 -5.46
C VAL A 80 -15.49 14.20 -6.71
N GLY A 81 -16.22 13.40 -7.48
CA GLY A 81 -16.81 13.80 -8.77
C GLY A 81 -18.30 13.50 -8.83
N ASN A 82 -19.13 14.55 -8.84
CA ASN A 82 -20.59 14.44 -8.91
C ASN A 82 -21.18 13.50 -7.83
N SER A 83 -20.70 13.63 -6.59
CA SER A 83 -21.18 12.82 -5.46
C SER A 83 -22.49 13.39 -4.91
N THR A 84 -23.42 12.49 -4.59
CA THR A 84 -24.69 12.82 -3.92
C THR A 84 -24.68 12.47 -2.42
N THR A 85 -23.61 11.82 -1.95
CA THR A 85 -23.48 11.31 -0.58
C THR A 85 -22.49 12.10 0.27
N MET A 86 -21.66 12.93 -0.36
CA MET A 86 -20.74 13.84 0.31
C MET A 86 -21.43 15.18 0.62
N PRO A 87 -20.93 15.97 1.59
CA PRO A 87 -21.40 17.34 1.85
C PRO A 87 -21.25 18.32 0.67
N PHE A 88 -20.55 17.92 -0.39
CA PHE A 88 -20.32 18.67 -1.62
C PHE A 88 -20.22 17.70 -2.82
N ASN A 89 -20.50 18.21 -4.02
CA ASN A 89 -20.59 17.37 -5.22
C ASN A 89 -19.20 17.13 -5.87
N TYR A 90 -18.31 18.11 -5.78
CA TYR A 90 -16.98 18.07 -6.41
C TYR A 90 -15.92 18.54 -5.44
N GLY A 91 -14.76 17.86 -5.42
CA GLY A 91 -13.65 18.22 -4.56
C GLY A 91 -12.70 17.08 -4.30
N GLY A 92 -12.13 17.03 -3.12
CA GLY A 92 -11.23 15.98 -2.67
C GLY A 92 -11.56 15.48 -1.27
N LEU A 93 -11.30 14.21 -1.01
CA LEU A 93 -11.39 13.59 0.30
C LEU A 93 -10.04 13.02 0.70
N LEU A 94 -9.53 13.43 1.84
CA LEU A 94 -8.38 12.81 2.50
C LEU A 94 -8.87 11.86 3.58
N VAL A 95 -8.40 10.63 3.54
CA VAL A 95 -8.66 9.62 4.56
C VAL A 95 -7.37 9.29 5.28
N PHE A 96 -7.40 9.39 6.58
CA PHE A 96 -6.31 8.99 7.46
C PHE A 96 -6.82 7.92 8.42
N ASN A 97 -6.29 6.70 8.29
CA ASN A 97 -6.70 5.56 9.09
C ASN A 97 -5.51 5.06 9.92
N THR A 98 -5.71 5.02 11.21
CA THR A 98 -4.89 4.29 12.17
C THR A 98 -5.59 2.98 12.54
N LYS A 99 -5.00 2.19 13.44
CA LYS A 99 -5.67 0.96 13.93
C LYS A 99 -6.99 1.23 14.65
N THR A 100 -7.13 2.40 15.27
CA THR A 100 -8.26 2.72 16.16
C THR A 100 -9.07 3.91 15.69
N LEU A 101 -8.48 4.82 14.90
CA LEU A 101 -9.13 6.05 14.47
C LEU A 101 -9.08 6.18 12.96
N THR A 102 -10.23 6.43 12.34
CA THR A 102 -10.31 6.84 10.95
C THR A 102 -10.85 8.26 10.89
N ILE A 103 -10.12 9.14 10.20
CA ILE A 103 -10.50 10.53 9.95
C ILE A 103 -10.76 10.69 8.46
N GLN A 104 -11.84 11.35 8.12
CA GLN A 104 -12.13 11.80 6.77
C GLN A 104 -12.19 13.33 6.76
N THR A 105 -11.42 13.95 5.90
CA THR A 105 -11.42 15.41 5.69
C THR A 105 -11.68 15.71 4.23
N GLY A 106 -12.78 16.38 3.94
CA GLY A 106 -13.17 16.75 2.58
C GLY A 106 -13.03 18.25 2.35
N VAL A 107 -12.68 18.61 1.11
CA VAL A 107 -12.60 20.01 0.66
C VAL A 107 -13.33 20.10 -0.67
N ASP A 108 -14.26 21.07 -0.78
CA ASP A 108 -14.96 21.31 -2.04
C ASP A 108 -14.03 21.93 -3.10
N LEU A 109 -14.38 21.78 -4.38
CA LEU A 109 -13.58 22.27 -5.50
C LEU A 109 -13.34 23.79 -5.45
N GLN A 110 -14.24 24.56 -4.84
CA GLN A 110 -14.12 26.00 -4.72
C GLN A 110 -13.34 26.44 -3.47
N GLY A 111 -12.95 25.50 -2.60
CA GLY A 111 -12.27 25.77 -1.35
C GLY A 111 -13.13 26.57 -0.33
N LYS A 112 -14.45 26.56 -0.50
CA LYS A 112 -15.38 27.29 0.40
C LYS A 112 -15.80 26.46 1.58
N THR A 113 -15.81 25.14 1.45
CA THR A 113 -16.27 24.21 2.47
C THR A 113 -15.18 23.19 2.79
N ILE A 114 -14.85 23.09 4.04
CA ILE A 114 -14.09 21.95 4.58
C ILE A 114 -15.03 21.17 5.48
N CYS A 115 -15.07 19.87 5.30
CA CYS A 115 -15.83 18.97 6.18
C CYS A 115 -14.92 17.94 6.82
N ILE A 116 -15.24 17.56 8.05
CA ILE A 116 -14.47 16.52 8.77
C ILE A 116 -15.42 15.62 9.54
N ARG A 117 -15.09 14.33 9.59
CA ARG A 117 -15.73 13.35 10.47
C ARG A 117 -14.74 12.28 10.91
N VAL A 118 -15.12 11.55 11.93
CA VAL A 118 -14.29 10.50 12.54
C VAL A 118 -15.10 9.23 12.80
N SER A 119 -14.39 8.10 12.78
CA SER A 119 -14.88 6.81 13.24
C SER A 119 -13.86 6.19 14.20
N TRP A 120 -14.33 5.71 15.34
CA TRP A 120 -13.51 5.08 16.36
C TRP A 120 -13.70 3.55 16.31
N ASN A 121 -12.59 2.80 16.37
CA ASN A 121 -12.55 1.33 16.36
C ASN A 121 -13.39 0.69 15.23
N ASN A 122 -13.34 1.27 14.02
CA ASN A 122 -14.16 0.87 12.89
C ASN A 122 -15.69 0.88 13.19
N GLY A 123 -16.09 1.58 14.21
CA GLY A 123 -17.49 1.79 14.58
C GLY A 123 -18.22 2.76 13.64
N PRO A 124 -19.41 3.24 14.07
CA PRO A 124 -20.16 4.21 13.27
C PRO A 124 -19.38 5.52 13.08
N TRP A 125 -19.66 6.20 11.98
CA TRP A 125 -19.13 7.52 11.72
C TRP A 125 -19.87 8.58 12.56
N SER A 126 -19.12 9.59 12.99
CA SER A 126 -19.75 10.82 13.46
C SER A 126 -20.45 11.54 12.29
N SER A 127 -21.35 12.45 12.60
CA SER A 127 -21.85 13.37 11.59
C SER A 127 -20.73 14.22 11.00
N TRP A 128 -20.91 14.72 9.77
CA TRP A 128 -20.01 15.69 9.17
C TRP A 128 -20.05 17.03 9.92
N ASN A 129 -18.89 17.51 10.33
CA ASN A 129 -18.71 18.89 10.78
C ASN A 129 -18.27 19.73 9.60
N ASN A 130 -19.05 20.72 9.22
CA ASN A 130 -18.81 21.56 8.05
C ASN A 130 -18.31 22.94 8.48
N PHE A 131 -17.24 23.40 7.86
CA PHE A 131 -16.68 24.73 8.04
C PHE A 131 -16.78 25.46 6.70
N THR A 132 -17.53 26.56 6.66
CA THR A 132 -17.70 27.38 5.47
C THR A 132 -16.90 28.66 5.61
N PHE A 133 -16.10 28.98 4.59
CA PHE A 133 -15.28 30.19 4.56
C PHE A 133 -15.93 31.23 3.65
N ASN A 134 -16.15 32.42 4.19
CA ASN A 134 -16.53 33.57 3.38
C ASN A 134 -15.26 34.12 2.70
N GLN A 135 -15.21 34.06 1.37
CA GLN A 135 -14.13 34.70 0.64
C GLN A 135 -14.23 36.21 0.83
N GLN A 136 -13.26 36.82 1.50
CA GLN A 136 -13.06 38.27 1.40
C GLN A 136 -12.41 38.53 0.05
N SER A 137 -13.11 39.28 -0.81
CA SER A 137 -12.49 39.85 -2.00
C SER A 137 -11.42 40.83 -1.56
N ILE A 138 -10.18 40.56 -1.88
CA ILE A 138 -9.06 41.48 -1.78
C ILE A 138 -9.18 42.49 -2.90
#